data_64323b23da65ed6b49e18b033926c3eb
#
_entry.id   64323b23da65ed6b49e18b033926c3eb
#
_cell.length_a   1.000
_cell.length_b   1.000
_cell.length_c   1.000
_cell.angle_alpha   90.00
_cell.angle_beta   90.00
_cell.angle_gamma   90.00
#
_symmetry.space_group_name_H-M   'P 1'
#
loop_
_entity.id
_entity.type
_entity.pdbx_description
1 polymer ?
#
loop_
_entity_poly.entity_id
_entity_poly.type
_entity_poly.pdbx_seq_one_letter_code
_entity_poly.pdbx_strand_id
1 'polypeptide(L)'
;LSVLNYTHKGKIDLIYIDPPYNTGAKDWLYNNSFIDNEDPFRHSKWLSFMHSRLKLAKNLLSQNGILAVAIDHYELLSLGLMTDEIFGEDNRLAIVTVVHKAEGRQFVKGFNPTCEYMLFYAKDKTKCTVNMVPLDSGVQASFDLEDEYGKYRLENNIRLGGGSVSLRVNNPTSWYPIYISKDCKIISLEKRPGLIPVYPITKKGEERTWNTSKGTFQTNLENGQFVAKNEDGCYAIYRKYREKQSIKTHWVKP
;
A
#
# COMPACT_ATOMS: atom_id res chain seq x y z
N LEU A 1 -4.02 19.37 -23.90
CA LEU A 1 -3.78 19.74 -22.49
C LEU A 1 -3.75 21.27 -22.30
N SER A 2 -3.07 22.05 -23.15
CA SER A 2 -3.00 23.52 -23.01
C SER A 2 -4.39 24.17 -23.00
N VAL A 3 -5.28 23.80 -23.91
CA VAL A 3 -6.67 24.31 -23.96
C VAL A 3 -7.43 23.95 -22.66
N LEU A 4 -7.27 22.71 -22.16
CA LEU A 4 -7.92 22.29 -20.93
C LEU A 4 -7.46 23.08 -19.70
N ASN A 5 -6.22 23.57 -19.69
CA ASN A 5 -5.72 24.40 -18.58
C ASN A 5 -6.47 25.75 -18.43
N TYR A 6 -7.13 26.26 -19.47
CA TYR A 6 -7.97 27.46 -19.35
C TYR A 6 -9.31 27.17 -18.62
N THR A 7 -9.87 25.98 -18.82
CA THR A 7 -11.22 25.65 -18.34
C THR A 7 -11.24 24.72 -17.14
N HIS A 8 -10.22 23.86 -16.98
CA HIS A 8 -10.19 22.76 -16.00
C HIS A 8 -8.99 22.81 -15.06
N LYS A 9 -8.27 23.93 -14.98
CA LYS A 9 -7.14 24.08 -14.05
C LYS A 9 -7.59 23.80 -12.61
N GLY A 10 -6.93 22.85 -11.95
CA GLY A 10 -7.20 22.47 -10.55
C GLY A 10 -8.54 21.76 -10.32
N LYS A 11 -9.16 21.16 -11.36
CA LYS A 11 -10.50 20.56 -11.28
C LYS A 11 -10.52 19.04 -11.54
N ILE A 12 -9.41 18.45 -11.96
CA ILE A 12 -9.35 17.03 -12.34
C ILE A 12 -8.87 16.21 -11.16
N ASP A 13 -9.66 15.21 -10.76
CA ASP A 13 -9.33 14.36 -9.61
C ASP A 13 -8.44 13.17 -9.99
N LEU A 14 -8.52 12.70 -11.24
CA LEU A 14 -7.68 11.60 -11.72
C LEU A 14 -7.25 11.84 -13.17
N ILE A 15 -5.95 11.73 -13.40
CA ILE A 15 -5.38 11.67 -14.74
C ILE A 15 -4.71 10.32 -14.89
N TYR A 16 -5.21 9.49 -15.81
CA TYR A 16 -4.56 8.28 -16.27
C TYR A 16 -3.96 8.52 -17.64
N ILE A 17 -2.70 8.14 -17.81
CA ILE A 17 -2.01 8.19 -19.10
C ILE A 17 -1.27 6.89 -19.38
N ASP A 18 -1.32 6.49 -20.62
CA ASP A 18 -0.58 5.38 -21.20
C ASP A 18 0.28 5.94 -22.33
N PRO A 19 1.47 6.48 -22.00
CA PRO A 19 2.32 7.12 -22.98
C PRO A 19 3.02 6.07 -23.84
N PRO A 20 3.63 6.48 -24.91
CA PRO A 20 4.51 5.60 -25.65
C PRO A 20 5.67 5.09 -24.81
N TYR A 21 5.89 3.78 -24.82
CA TYR A 21 6.89 3.13 -23.99
C TYR A 21 8.33 3.25 -24.49
N ASN A 22 8.53 3.87 -25.67
CA ASN A 22 9.84 4.06 -26.28
C ASN A 22 10.63 2.76 -26.49
N THR A 23 9.91 1.68 -26.77
CA THR A 23 10.49 0.33 -26.97
C THR A 23 11.35 0.23 -28.21
N GLY A 24 11.20 1.20 -29.13
CA GLY A 24 11.82 1.20 -30.44
C GLY A 24 11.14 0.32 -31.48
N ALA A 25 10.01 -0.27 -31.18
CA ALA A 25 9.21 -0.97 -32.18
C ALA A 25 8.60 0.02 -33.19
N LYS A 26 8.55 -0.38 -34.48
CA LYS A 26 8.04 0.47 -35.57
C LYS A 26 6.50 0.54 -35.66
N ASP A 27 5.78 -0.03 -34.72
CA ASP A 27 4.34 -0.22 -34.71
C ASP A 27 3.54 0.95 -34.12
N TRP A 28 4.19 2.11 -34.01
CA TRP A 28 3.61 3.30 -33.45
C TRP A 28 2.99 4.21 -34.50
N LEU A 29 1.68 4.43 -34.39
CA LEU A 29 0.92 5.37 -35.24
C LEU A 29 1.05 6.85 -34.82
N TYR A 30 1.81 7.17 -33.82
CA TYR A 30 2.07 8.52 -33.34
C TYR A 30 3.45 9.00 -33.78
N ASN A 31 3.53 9.85 -34.77
CA ASN A 31 4.71 10.65 -35.17
C ASN A 31 6.10 10.03 -34.88
N ASN A 32 6.26 8.74 -35.12
CA ASN A 32 7.42 7.92 -34.79
C ASN A 32 8.65 8.21 -35.63
N SER A 33 8.50 9.03 -36.64
CA SER A 33 9.63 9.50 -37.41
C SER A 33 10.67 10.30 -36.61
N PHE A 34 10.37 10.58 -35.32
CA PHE A 34 11.26 11.34 -34.46
C PHE A 34 12.09 10.52 -33.49
N ILE A 35 11.82 9.23 -33.28
CA ILE A 35 12.57 8.40 -32.32
C ILE A 35 12.92 7.07 -32.98
N ASP A 36 14.05 7.06 -33.69
CA ASP A 36 14.66 5.84 -34.20
C ASP A 36 15.30 5.06 -33.03
N ASN A 37 15.30 3.72 -33.12
CA ASN A 37 16.00 2.84 -32.18
C ASN A 37 17.48 3.14 -32.07
N GLU A 38 18.10 3.55 -33.16
CA GLU A 38 19.50 3.88 -33.23
C GLU A 38 19.80 5.34 -32.85
N ASP A 39 18.78 6.14 -32.53
CA ASP A 39 18.95 7.52 -32.09
C ASP A 39 19.58 7.55 -30.68
N PRO A 40 20.82 8.02 -30.53
CA PRO A 40 21.49 8.10 -29.23
C PRO A 40 20.80 9.03 -28.25
N PHE A 41 19.91 9.91 -28.72
CA PHE A 41 19.15 10.88 -27.90
C PHE A 41 17.69 10.47 -27.70
N ARG A 42 17.29 9.23 -28.02
CA ARG A 42 15.90 8.80 -27.95
C ARG A 42 15.27 9.02 -26.57
N HIS A 43 15.99 8.72 -25.50
CA HIS A 43 15.50 8.92 -24.12
C HIS A 43 15.30 10.40 -23.81
N SER A 44 16.24 11.26 -24.18
CA SER A 44 16.14 12.71 -23.96
C SER A 44 15.00 13.35 -24.73
N LYS A 45 14.76 12.91 -25.97
CA LYS A 45 13.63 13.35 -26.80
C LYS A 45 12.31 12.93 -26.18
N TRP A 46 12.22 11.69 -25.72
CA TRP A 46 11.04 11.16 -25.03
C TRP A 46 10.77 11.92 -23.74
N LEU A 47 11.80 12.15 -22.92
CA LEU A 47 11.69 12.95 -21.70
C LEU A 47 11.20 14.37 -21.96
N SER A 48 11.73 15.04 -22.99
CA SER A 48 11.27 16.39 -23.38
C SER A 48 9.79 16.40 -23.79
N PHE A 49 9.36 15.35 -24.50
CA PHE A 49 7.97 15.16 -24.88
C PHE A 49 7.07 14.97 -23.65
N MET A 50 7.49 14.14 -22.70
CA MET A 50 6.70 13.84 -21.50
C MET A 50 6.71 15.00 -20.49
N HIS A 51 7.85 15.66 -20.29
CA HIS A 51 8.01 16.75 -19.33
C HIS A 51 6.97 17.87 -19.51
N SER A 52 6.81 18.36 -20.74
CA SER A 52 5.83 19.42 -21.05
C SER A 52 4.40 18.98 -20.74
N ARG A 53 4.07 17.72 -20.99
CA ARG A 53 2.74 17.15 -20.75
C ARG A 53 2.45 16.92 -19.29
N LEU A 54 3.43 16.43 -18.54
CA LEU A 54 3.31 16.19 -17.10
C LEU A 54 3.17 17.51 -16.33
N LYS A 55 3.88 18.57 -16.73
CA LYS A 55 3.68 19.92 -16.14
C LYS A 55 2.25 20.43 -16.36
N LEU A 56 1.72 20.27 -17.56
CA LEU A 56 0.34 20.67 -17.85
C LEU A 56 -0.67 19.79 -17.07
N ALA A 57 -0.42 18.48 -16.97
CA ALA A 57 -1.24 17.56 -16.20
C ALA A 57 -1.26 17.94 -14.72
N LYS A 58 -0.10 18.26 -14.12
CA LYS A 58 -0.03 18.73 -12.73
C LYS A 58 -0.90 19.96 -12.47
N ASN A 59 -0.96 20.90 -13.43
CA ASN A 59 -1.80 22.09 -13.31
C ASN A 59 -3.30 21.78 -13.37
N LEU A 60 -3.69 20.75 -14.14
CA LEU A 60 -5.09 20.31 -14.24
C LEU A 60 -5.59 19.63 -12.97
N LEU A 61 -4.72 18.90 -12.26
CA LEU A 61 -5.09 18.17 -11.06
C LEU A 61 -5.59 19.09 -9.95
N SER A 62 -6.68 18.68 -9.31
CA SER A 62 -7.16 19.23 -8.04
C SER A 62 -6.14 18.98 -6.91
N GLN A 63 -6.32 19.60 -5.74
CA GLN A 63 -5.36 19.46 -4.63
C GLN A 63 -5.27 18.02 -4.11
N ASN A 64 -6.36 17.26 -4.16
CA ASN A 64 -6.44 15.84 -3.81
C ASN A 64 -6.29 14.89 -5.01
N GLY A 65 -6.02 15.44 -6.19
CA GLY A 65 -5.96 14.70 -7.44
C GLY A 65 -4.73 13.80 -7.58
N ILE A 66 -4.89 12.73 -8.35
CA ILE A 66 -3.88 11.69 -8.57
C ILE A 66 -3.54 11.60 -10.05
N LEU A 67 -2.25 11.47 -10.34
CA LEU A 67 -1.71 11.07 -11.63
C LEU A 67 -1.36 9.58 -11.59
N ALA A 68 -1.81 8.82 -12.58
CA ALA A 68 -1.42 7.43 -12.83
C ALA A 68 -0.79 7.32 -14.23
N VAL A 69 0.42 6.79 -14.31
CA VAL A 69 1.18 6.66 -15.56
C VAL A 69 1.60 5.21 -15.76
N ALA A 70 1.09 4.58 -16.83
CA ALA A 70 1.54 3.27 -17.24
C ALA A 70 2.87 3.40 -18.01
N ILE A 71 3.79 2.46 -17.79
CA ILE A 71 5.10 2.42 -18.47
C ILE A 71 5.70 1.01 -18.37
N ASP A 72 6.55 0.66 -19.30
CA ASP A 72 7.39 -0.54 -19.20
C ASP A 72 8.77 -0.24 -18.57
N HIS A 73 9.63 -1.25 -18.57
CA HIS A 73 10.96 -1.16 -17.97
C HIS A 73 11.93 -0.23 -18.71
N TYR A 74 11.68 0.12 -20.00
CA TYR A 74 12.60 0.94 -20.80
C TYR A 74 12.72 2.37 -20.26
N GLU A 75 11.60 2.99 -19.90
CA GLU A 75 11.57 4.37 -19.44
C GLU A 75 11.13 4.53 -17.97
N LEU A 76 10.96 3.42 -17.23
CA LEU A 76 10.54 3.45 -15.83
C LEU A 76 11.41 4.38 -14.97
N LEU A 77 12.72 4.23 -15.07
CA LEU A 77 13.66 5.00 -14.23
C LEU A 77 13.69 6.48 -14.65
N SER A 78 13.75 6.74 -15.96
CA SER A 78 13.76 8.10 -16.52
C SER A 78 12.47 8.84 -16.19
N LEU A 79 11.32 8.19 -16.38
CA LEU A 79 10.02 8.72 -16.03
C LEU A 79 9.89 8.98 -14.53
N GLY A 80 10.35 8.04 -13.70
CA GLY A 80 10.31 8.17 -12.25
C GLY A 80 11.05 9.41 -11.76
N LEU A 81 12.31 9.58 -12.16
CA LEU A 81 13.12 10.74 -11.80
C LEU A 81 12.49 12.06 -12.27
N MET A 82 12.02 12.11 -13.51
CA MET A 82 11.37 13.30 -14.05
C MET A 82 10.06 13.63 -13.33
N THR A 83 9.29 12.61 -12.97
CA THR A 83 8.02 12.82 -12.26
C THR A 83 8.28 13.24 -10.81
N ASP A 84 9.31 12.72 -10.16
CA ASP A 84 9.79 13.19 -8.85
C ASP A 84 10.18 14.67 -8.88
N GLU A 85 10.89 15.11 -9.93
CA GLU A 85 11.24 16.53 -10.11
C GLU A 85 9.98 17.41 -10.27
N ILE A 86 9.02 16.96 -11.07
CA ILE A 86 7.81 17.75 -11.36
C ILE A 86 6.84 17.77 -10.18
N PHE A 87 6.56 16.61 -9.58
CA PHE A 87 5.53 16.45 -8.54
C PHE A 87 6.08 16.58 -7.12
N GLY A 88 7.37 16.29 -6.91
CA GLY A 88 8.04 16.09 -5.63
C GLY A 88 8.06 14.61 -5.25
N GLU A 89 9.20 14.11 -4.81
CA GLU A 89 9.38 12.71 -4.40
C GLU A 89 8.40 12.31 -3.28
N ASP A 90 8.16 13.21 -2.33
CA ASP A 90 7.24 12.98 -1.22
C ASP A 90 5.79 12.74 -1.67
N ASN A 91 5.44 13.23 -2.87
CA ASN A 91 4.11 13.04 -3.46
C ASN A 91 3.98 11.74 -4.26
N ARG A 92 5.04 10.95 -4.38
CA ARG A 92 4.96 9.61 -4.97
C ARG A 92 4.19 8.68 -4.01
N LEU A 93 3.04 8.19 -4.48
CA LEU A 93 2.19 7.29 -3.72
C LEU A 93 2.66 5.84 -3.82
N ALA A 94 2.95 5.38 -5.03
CA ALA A 94 3.39 4.01 -5.28
C ALA A 94 4.00 3.83 -6.68
N ILE A 95 4.83 2.81 -6.81
CA ILE A 95 5.17 2.14 -8.07
C ILE A 95 4.55 0.76 -7.98
N VAL A 96 3.63 0.45 -8.89
CA VAL A 96 2.91 -0.81 -8.95
C VAL A 96 3.47 -1.66 -10.08
N THR A 97 3.79 -2.90 -9.79
CA THR A 97 4.15 -3.90 -10.80
C THR A 97 2.87 -4.58 -11.30
N VAL A 98 2.63 -4.52 -12.60
CA VAL A 98 1.47 -5.13 -13.26
C VAL A 98 1.95 -6.33 -14.06
N VAL A 99 1.66 -7.54 -13.58
CA VAL A 99 2.02 -8.78 -14.26
C VAL A 99 0.97 -9.05 -15.35
N HIS A 100 1.38 -8.99 -16.61
CA HIS A 100 0.50 -9.22 -17.75
C HIS A 100 0.74 -10.55 -18.47
N LYS A 101 1.91 -11.14 -18.28
CA LYS A 101 2.31 -12.40 -18.91
C LYS A 101 3.21 -13.22 -18.00
N ALA A 102 2.62 -13.83 -16.98
CA ALA A 102 3.35 -14.58 -15.93
C ALA A 102 4.20 -15.72 -16.51
N GLU A 103 3.73 -16.37 -17.59
CA GLU A 103 4.41 -17.48 -18.26
C GLU A 103 5.67 -17.04 -19.04
N GLY A 104 5.81 -15.74 -19.28
CA GLY A 104 6.89 -15.22 -20.11
C GLY A 104 6.75 -15.52 -21.59
N ARG A 105 7.84 -15.35 -22.35
CA ARG A 105 7.94 -15.66 -23.79
C ARG A 105 8.98 -16.76 -23.99
N GLN A 106 8.62 -17.84 -24.68
CA GLN A 106 9.43 -19.06 -24.78
C GLN A 106 10.81 -18.92 -25.46
N PHE A 107 11.06 -17.89 -26.22
CA PHE A 107 12.29 -17.80 -27.05
C PHE A 107 13.17 -16.59 -26.71
N VAL A 108 13.08 -16.05 -25.52
CA VAL A 108 13.93 -14.94 -25.07
C VAL A 108 15.16 -15.48 -24.37
N LYS A 109 16.35 -15.08 -24.84
CA LYS A 109 17.61 -15.38 -24.13
C LYS A 109 17.77 -14.42 -22.94
N GLY A 110 18.11 -14.95 -21.76
CA GLY A 110 18.32 -14.16 -20.55
C GLY A 110 17.03 -13.87 -19.78
N PHE A 111 16.87 -12.65 -19.33
CA PHE A 111 15.70 -12.24 -18.56
C PHE A 111 14.52 -11.91 -19.46
N ASN A 112 13.36 -12.43 -19.12
CA ASN A 112 12.12 -12.25 -19.87
C ASN A 112 11.20 -11.27 -19.10
N PRO A 113 10.94 -10.06 -19.61
CA PRO A 113 10.01 -9.15 -18.98
C PRO A 113 8.57 -9.70 -18.98
N THR A 114 8.01 -9.87 -17.80
CA THR A 114 6.65 -10.40 -17.61
C THR A 114 5.68 -9.37 -17.05
N CYS A 115 6.18 -8.17 -16.78
CA CYS A 115 5.40 -7.11 -16.16
C CYS A 115 5.64 -5.74 -16.81
N GLU A 116 4.70 -4.87 -16.57
CA GLU A 116 4.75 -3.43 -16.79
C GLU A 116 4.60 -2.74 -15.44
N TYR A 117 4.65 -1.42 -15.44
CA TYR A 117 4.63 -0.64 -14.21
C TYR A 117 3.57 0.46 -14.30
N MET A 118 3.06 0.83 -13.12
CA MET A 118 2.22 2.01 -13.01
C MET A 118 2.73 2.89 -11.88
N LEU A 119 3.06 4.13 -12.21
CA LEU A 119 3.50 5.13 -11.25
C LEU A 119 2.29 5.95 -10.81
N PHE A 120 2.14 6.10 -9.49
CA PHE A 120 1.08 6.92 -8.89
C PHE A 120 1.68 8.10 -8.14
N TYR A 121 1.22 9.30 -8.46
CA TYR A 121 1.61 10.54 -7.79
C TYR A 121 0.38 11.33 -7.36
N ALA A 122 0.40 11.85 -6.14
CA ALA A 122 -0.57 12.84 -5.72
C ALA A 122 -0.16 14.25 -6.18
N LYS A 123 -1.12 15.13 -6.37
CA LYS A 123 -0.85 16.58 -6.47
C LYS A 123 -0.26 17.11 -5.17
N ASP A 124 -0.86 16.71 -4.04
CA ASP A 124 -0.46 16.98 -2.68
C ASP A 124 -0.85 15.76 -1.83
N LYS A 125 0.13 14.97 -1.40
CA LYS A 125 -0.08 13.72 -0.63
C LYS A 125 -0.80 13.96 0.68
N THR A 126 -0.63 15.14 1.28
CA THR A 126 -1.27 15.48 2.57
C THR A 126 -2.78 15.67 2.44
N LYS A 127 -3.28 15.93 1.24
CA LYS A 127 -4.71 16.11 0.92
C LYS A 127 -5.32 14.93 0.16
N CYS A 128 -4.47 14.05 -0.34
CA CYS A 128 -4.89 12.89 -1.11
C CYS A 128 -5.36 11.76 -0.18
N THR A 129 -6.48 11.13 -0.52
CA THR A 129 -6.98 9.95 0.19
C THR A 129 -7.04 8.77 -0.78
N VAL A 130 -6.32 7.70 -0.44
CA VAL A 130 -6.39 6.42 -1.14
C VAL A 130 -7.22 5.46 -0.28
N ASN A 131 -8.39 5.10 -0.77
CA ASN A 131 -9.31 4.21 -0.05
C ASN A 131 -8.82 2.77 -0.06
N MET A 132 -9.19 2.02 0.98
CA MET A 132 -9.00 0.58 1.01
C MET A 132 -9.92 -0.10 -0.02
N VAL A 133 -9.46 -1.21 -0.57
CA VAL A 133 -10.22 -2.04 -1.49
C VAL A 133 -10.77 -3.29 -0.80
N PRO A 134 -11.90 -3.86 -1.26
CA PRO A 134 -12.39 -5.14 -0.78
C PRO A 134 -11.35 -6.25 -1.00
N LEU A 135 -11.38 -7.27 -0.15
CA LEU A 135 -10.66 -8.51 -0.38
C LEU A 135 -11.32 -9.32 -1.51
N ASP A 136 -10.55 -10.22 -2.12
CA ASP A 136 -11.07 -11.14 -3.13
C ASP A 136 -12.25 -11.94 -2.57
N SER A 137 -13.25 -12.19 -3.41
CA SER A 137 -14.54 -12.79 -3.01
C SER A 137 -14.41 -14.15 -2.30
N GLY A 138 -13.39 -14.95 -2.66
CA GLY A 138 -13.11 -16.24 -2.00
C GLY A 138 -12.69 -16.10 -0.53
N VAL A 139 -12.13 -14.96 -0.14
CA VAL A 139 -11.70 -14.68 1.24
C VAL A 139 -12.85 -14.09 2.06
N GLN A 140 -13.80 -13.40 1.43
CA GLN A 140 -14.91 -12.72 2.11
C GLN A 140 -15.83 -13.67 2.90
N ALA A 141 -15.97 -14.92 2.46
CA ALA A 141 -16.81 -15.92 3.13
C ALA A 141 -16.32 -16.30 4.55
N SER A 142 -15.11 -15.92 4.94
CA SER A 142 -14.54 -16.22 6.26
C SER A 142 -14.76 -15.11 7.30
N PHE A 143 -15.47 -14.03 6.95
CA PHE A 143 -15.75 -12.91 7.85
C PHE A 143 -17.14 -13.09 8.47
N ASP A 144 -17.15 -13.69 9.66
CA ASP A 144 -18.36 -14.10 10.40
C ASP A 144 -18.71 -13.15 11.56
N LEU A 145 -17.83 -12.21 11.88
CA LEU A 145 -18.04 -11.23 12.94
C LEU A 145 -18.22 -9.83 12.36
N GLU A 146 -18.96 -8.98 13.09
CA GLU A 146 -19.25 -7.60 12.66
C GLU A 146 -19.18 -6.62 13.85
N ASP A 147 -18.70 -5.39 13.59
CA ASP A 147 -18.75 -4.27 14.51
C ASP A 147 -19.02 -2.95 13.74
N GLU A 148 -18.97 -1.81 14.42
CA GLU A 148 -19.19 -0.49 13.82
C GLU A 148 -18.28 -0.14 12.63
N TYR A 149 -17.12 -0.81 12.52
CA TYR A 149 -16.16 -0.64 11.43
C TYR A 149 -16.33 -1.66 10.30
N GLY A 150 -17.35 -2.54 10.35
CA GLY A 150 -17.68 -3.54 9.34
C GLY A 150 -17.30 -4.96 9.73
N LYS A 151 -17.40 -5.89 8.76
CA LYS A 151 -17.11 -7.30 8.98
C LYS A 151 -15.64 -7.60 9.24
N TYR A 152 -15.39 -8.58 10.08
CA TYR A 152 -14.05 -9.05 10.40
C TYR A 152 -14.03 -10.52 10.79
N ARG A 153 -12.86 -11.10 10.78
CA ARG A 153 -12.54 -12.38 11.43
C ARG A 153 -11.42 -12.19 12.42
N LEU A 154 -11.26 -13.11 13.35
CA LEU A 154 -10.14 -13.08 14.27
C LEU A 154 -8.88 -13.62 13.59
N GLU A 155 -7.83 -12.87 13.70
CA GLU A 155 -6.47 -13.30 13.39
C GLU A 155 -5.81 -13.93 14.63
N ASN A 156 -4.53 -14.18 14.55
CA ASN A 156 -3.77 -14.75 15.66
C ASN A 156 -3.78 -13.84 16.90
N ASN A 157 -3.66 -14.47 18.07
CA ASN A 157 -3.35 -13.77 19.31
C ASN A 157 -2.10 -12.91 19.13
N ILE A 158 -2.13 -11.67 19.58
CA ILE A 158 -1.01 -10.74 19.46
C ILE A 158 0.18 -11.10 20.36
N ARG A 159 0.03 -12.05 21.28
CA ARG A 159 1.16 -12.66 21.98
C ARG A 159 1.95 -13.55 21.02
N LEU A 160 3.25 -13.29 20.88
CA LEU A 160 4.11 -14.13 20.06
C LEU A 160 4.23 -15.54 20.64
N GLY A 161 4.09 -16.56 19.78
CA GLY A 161 4.04 -17.96 20.18
C GLY A 161 5.37 -18.72 20.08
N GLY A 162 6.36 -18.21 19.34
CA GLY A 162 7.60 -18.94 19.07
C GLY A 162 8.75 -18.06 18.56
N GLY A 163 9.95 -18.66 18.50
CA GLY A 163 11.18 -17.98 18.09
C GLY A 163 11.83 -17.18 19.21
N SER A 164 13.13 -16.91 19.09
CA SER A 164 13.95 -16.22 20.10
C SER A 164 13.46 -14.79 20.37
N VAL A 165 12.97 -14.09 19.36
CA VAL A 165 12.46 -12.70 19.45
C VAL A 165 11.17 -12.63 20.30
N SER A 166 10.45 -13.75 20.46
CA SER A 166 9.22 -13.79 21.24
C SER A 166 9.45 -13.82 22.75
N LEU A 167 10.68 -14.08 23.19
CA LEU A 167 11.03 -14.14 24.61
C LEU A 167 11.22 -12.74 25.18
N ARG A 168 10.69 -12.49 26.39
CA ARG A 168 10.83 -11.22 27.11
C ARG A 168 12.31 -10.79 27.24
N VAL A 169 13.21 -11.71 27.51
CA VAL A 169 14.65 -11.42 27.68
C VAL A 169 15.28 -10.82 26.43
N ASN A 170 14.80 -11.20 25.25
CA ASN A 170 15.34 -10.73 23.97
C ASN A 170 14.62 -9.49 23.41
N ASN A 171 13.41 -9.19 23.90
CA ASN A 171 12.61 -8.05 23.45
C ASN A 171 11.82 -7.43 24.62
N PRO A 172 12.49 -6.86 25.62
CA PRO A 172 11.83 -6.35 26.84
C PRO A 172 10.91 -5.16 26.57
N THR A 173 11.12 -4.39 25.50
CA THR A 173 10.28 -3.23 25.12
C THR A 173 8.87 -3.62 24.68
N SER A 174 8.68 -4.86 24.22
CA SER A 174 7.38 -5.42 23.84
C SER A 174 6.73 -6.21 24.98
N TRP A 175 7.25 -6.08 26.20
CA TRP A 175 6.66 -6.57 27.42
C TRP A 175 6.03 -5.44 28.22
N TYR A 176 4.72 -5.31 28.17
CA TYR A 176 3.95 -4.29 28.88
C TYR A 176 2.56 -4.82 29.22
N PRO A 177 1.91 -4.31 30.29
CA PRO A 177 0.55 -4.69 30.60
C PRO A 177 -0.45 -4.07 29.62
N ILE A 178 -1.43 -4.88 29.24
CA ILE A 178 -2.66 -4.41 28.60
C ILE A 178 -3.78 -4.67 29.59
N TYR A 179 -4.59 -3.67 29.87
CA TYR A 179 -5.66 -3.73 30.87
C TYR A 179 -6.99 -4.05 30.19
N ILE A 180 -7.70 -5.06 30.70
CA ILE A 180 -8.93 -5.61 30.08
C ILE A 180 -10.03 -5.68 31.15
N SER A 181 -11.27 -5.30 30.81
CA SER A 181 -12.43 -5.54 31.66
C SER A 181 -12.80 -7.02 31.74
N LYS A 182 -13.44 -7.44 32.84
CA LYS A 182 -13.86 -8.85 33.03
C LYS A 182 -14.74 -9.38 31.89
N ASP A 183 -15.56 -8.51 31.32
CA ASP A 183 -16.45 -8.83 30.18
C ASP A 183 -15.76 -8.70 28.81
N CYS A 184 -14.45 -8.43 28.79
CA CYS A 184 -13.63 -8.26 27.57
C CYS A 184 -14.04 -7.12 26.62
N LYS A 185 -14.90 -6.20 27.07
CA LYS A 185 -15.37 -5.09 26.23
C LYS A 185 -14.43 -3.90 26.20
N ILE A 186 -13.66 -3.70 27.27
CA ILE A 186 -12.73 -2.57 27.39
C ILE A 186 -11.31 -3.11 27.32
N ILE A 187 -10.50 -2.52 26.44
CA ILE A 187 -9.06 -2.73 26.31
C ILE A 187 -8.39 -1.38 26.48
N SER A 188 -7.34 -1.28 27.31
CA SER A 188 -6.63 -0.04 27.58
C SER A 188 -5.15 -0.28 27.85
N LEU A 189 -4.30 0.72 27.57
CA LEU A 189 -2.91 0.76 28.06
C LEU A 189 -2.78 1.47 29.40
N GLU A 190 -3.86 2.11 29.86
CA GLU A 190 -3.90 2.80 31.14
C GLU A 190 -4.53 1.92 32.22
N LYS A 191 -3.92 1.93 33.39
CA LYS A 191 -4.49 1.27 34.57
C LYS A 191 -5.72 2.06 35.04
N ARG A 192 -6.86 1.39 35.08
CA ARG A 192 -8.13 1.96 35.59
C ARG A 192 -8.79 1.00 36.57
N PRO A 193 -9.58 1.50 37.53
CA PRO A 193 -10.33 0.62 38.44
C PRO A 193 -11.21 -0.36 37.66
N GLY A 194 -11.22 -1.63 38.10
CA GLY A 194 -12.02 -2.68 37.47
C GLY A 194 -11.38 -3.36 36.24
N LEU A 195 -10.24 -2.87 35.75
CA LEU A 195 -9.50 -3.52 34.68
C LEU A 195 -8.41 -4.47 35.23
N ILE A 196 -8.23 -5.58 34.56
CA ILE A 196 -7.27 -6.64 34.90
C ILE A 196 -6.02 -6.46 34.02
N PRO A 197 -4.80 -6.43 34.60
CA PRO A 197 -3.58 -6.40 33.82
C PRO A 197 -3.31 -7.75 33.17
N VAL A 198 -3.14 -7.77 31.85
CA VAL A 198 -2.79 -8.96 31.07
C VAL A 198 -1.40 -8.76 30.48
N TYR A 199 -0.55 -9.74 30.74
CA TYR A 199 0.82 -9.82 30.21
C TYR A 199 0.92 -10.92 29.15
N PRO A 200 1.89 -10.87 28.26
CA PRO A 200 2.06 -11.91 27.21
C PRO A 200 2.68 -13.18 27.79
N ILE A 201 1.97 -13.82 28.70
CA ILE A 201 2.38 -15.06 29.35
C ILE A 201 1.62 -16.24 28.73
N THR A 202 2.32 -17.35 28.47
CA THR A 202 1.67 -18.57 27.95
C THR A 202 0.91 -19.32 29.06
N LYS A 203 0.02 -20.23 28.67
CA LYS A 203 -0.65 -21.15 29.66
C LYS A 203 0.34 -21.96 30.50
N LYS A 204 1.59 -22.12 30.03
CA LYS A 204 2.68 -22.82 30.76
C LYS A 204 3.52 -21.88 31.62
N GLY A 205 3.18 -20.60 31.72
CA GLY A 205 3.91 -19.61 32.52
C GLY A 205 5.13 -18.98 31.82
N GLU A 206 5.36 -19.25 30.53
CA GLU A 206 6.48 -18.65 29.82
C GLU A 206 6.21 -17.18 29.50
N GLU A 207 7.16 -16.31 29.84
CA GLU A 207 7.11 -14.89 29.52
C GLU A 207 7.51 -14.65 28.05
N ARG A 208 6.53 -14.26 27.26
CA ARG A 208 6.66 -13.92 25.84
C ARG A 208 6.60 -12.41 25.63
N THR A 209 6.41 -11.95 24.42
CA THR A 209 6.23 -10.53 24.07
C THR A 209 5.00 -10.35 23.21
N TRP A 210 4.50 -9.11 23.17
CA TRP A 210 3.51 -8.74 22.18
C TRP A 210 4.16 -8.59 20.78
N ASN A 211 3.42 -8.83 19.72
CA ASN A 211 3.89 -8.64 18.34
C ASN A 211 3.89 -7.16 17.89
N THR A 212 3.65 -6.25 18.81
CA THR A 212 3.53 -4.82 18.53
C THR A 212 4.13 -3.99 19.65
N SER A 213 4.70 -2.84 19.32
CA SER A 213 5.15 -1.85 20.30
C SER A 213 3.96 -1.18 20.99
N LYS A 214 4.19 -0.59 22.16
CA LYS A 214 3.14 0.10 22.94
C LYS A 214 2.48 1.23 22.14
N GLY A 215 3.26 2.03 21.39
CA GLY A 215 2.73 3.11 20.55
C GLY A 215 1.88 2.60 19.39
N THR A 216 2.38 1.59 18.67
CA THR A 216 1.62 0.95 17.57
C THR A 216 0.35 0.28 18.10
N PHE A 217 0.41 -0.33 19.28
CA PHE A 217 -0.79 -0.91 19.92
C PHE A 217 -1.84 0.16 20.19
N GLN A 218 -1.44 1.32 20.73
CA GLN A 218 -2.36 2.41 21.03
C GLN A 218 -3.07 2.90 19.77
N THR A 219 -2.33 3.18 18.69
CA THR A 219 -2.89 3.61 17.40
C THR A 219 -3.86 2.56 16.83
N ASN A 220 -3.50 1.29 16.89
CA ASN A 220 -4.36 0.20 16.40
C ASN A 220 -5.62 0.01 17.28
N LEU A 221 -5.51 0.26 18.59
CA LEU A 221 -6.64 0.20 19.50
C LEU A 221 -7.67 1.30 19.20
N GLU A 222 -7.20 2.53 18.98
CA GLU A 222 -8.03 3.67 18.58
C GLU A 222 -8.75 3.43 17.24
N ASN A 223 -8.12 2.67 16.35
CA ASN A 223 -8.71 2.24 15.08
C ASN A 223 -9.58 0.97 15.19
N GLY A 224 -9.93 0.53 16.40
CA GLY A 224 -10.82 -0.60 16.62
C GLY A 224 -10.28 -1.95 16.11
N GLN A 225 -8.95 -2.14 16.07
CA GLN A 225 -8.33 -3.34 15.46
C GLN A 225 -8.17 -4.52 16.42
N PHE A 226 -8.52 -4.39 17.70
CA PHE A 226 -8.35 -5.45 18.67
C PHE A 226 -9.67 -5.89 19.29
N VAL A 227 -9.70 -7.15 19.73
CA VAL A 227 -10.74 -7.71 20.57
C VAL A 227 -10.09 -8.57 21.65
N ALA A 228 -10.60 -8.49 22.88
CA ALA A 228 -10.22 -9.37 23.96
C ALA A 228 -11.18 -10.54 24.06
N LYS A 229 -10.67 -11.71 24.46
CA LYS A 229 -11.45 -12.89 24.81
C LYS A 229 -10.94 -13.49 26.12
N ASN A 230 -11.85 -14.06 26.88
CA ASN A 230 -11.52 -14.91 28.03
C ASN A 230 -11.59 -16.37 27.57
N GLU A 231 -10.47 -17.06 27.61
CA GLU A 231 -10.31 -18.47 27.26
C GLU A 231 -10.00 -19.26 28.52
N ASP A 232 -11.02 -19.82 29.16
CA ASP A 232 -10.89 -20.63 30.35
C ASP A 232 -10.14 -19.92 31.48
N GLY A 233 -10.44 -18.66 31.73
CA GLY A 233 -9.80 -17.83 32.75
C GLY A 233 -8.51 -17.13 32.30
N CYS A 234 -8.03 -17.39 31.10
CA CYS A 234 -6.91 -16.69 30.48
C CYS A 234 -7.40 -15.64 29.51
N TYR A 235 -7.00 -14.38 29.70
CA TYR A 235 -7.34 -13.31 28.77
C TYR A 235 -6.38 -13.32 27.57
N ALA A 236 -6.94 -13.29 26.37
CA ALA A 236 -6.22 -13.25 25.12
C ALA A 236 -6.67 -12.03 24.29
N ILE A 237 -5.75 -11.45 23.52
CA ILE A 237 -6.03 -10.31 22.66
C ILE A 237 -5.76 -10.73 21.23
N TYR A 238 -6.78 -10.56 20.38
CA TYR A 238 -6.75 -10.92 18.98
C TYR A 238 -6.78 -9.68 18.12
N ARG A 239 -6.08 -9.72 16.98
CA ARG A 239 -6.24 -8.72 15.94
C ARG A 239 -7.46 -9.07 15.10
N LYS A 240 -8.26 -8.07 14.77
CA LYS A 240 -9.34 -8.16 13.80
C LYS A 240 -8.76 -8.04 12.40
N TYR A 241 -8.99 -9.03 11.56
CA TYR A 241 -8.70 -8.97 10.13
C TYR A 241 -9.98 -8.57 9.40
N ARG A 242 -9.98 -7.43 8.72
CA ARG A 242 -11.18 -6.85 8.11
C ARG A 242 -11.30 -7.21 6.64
N GLU A 243 -12.51 -7.09 6.09
CA GLU A 243 -12.82 -7.38 4.68
C GLU A 243 -12.18 -6.40 3.68
N LYS A 244 -11.61 -5.31 4.15
CA LYS A 244 -10.91 -4.32 3.32
C LYS A 244 -9.42 -4.37 3.57
N GLN A 245 -8.65 -4.18 2.51
CA GLN A 245 -7.19 -4.16 2.55
C GLN A 245 -6.64 -2.92 1.84
N SER A 246 -5.39 -2.55 2.15
CA SER A 246 -4.65 -1.57 1.35
C SER A 246 -4.44 -2.10 -0.06
N ILE A 247 -4.38 -1.20 -1.02
CA ILE A 247 -4.07 -1.56 -2.42
C ILE A 247 -2.67 -2.16 -2.47
N LYS A 248 -2.55 -3.36 -3.02
CA LYS A 248 -1.25 -4.02 -3.22
C LYS A 248 -0.48 -3.34 -4.35
N THR A 249 0.84 -3.32 -4.25
CA THR A 249 1.73 -2.79 -5.31
C THR A 249 2.17 -3.86 -6.31
N HIS A 250 1.57 -5.03 -6.28
CA HIS A 250 1.78 -6.13 -7.21
C HIS A 250 0.41 -6.59 -7.71
N TRP A 251 0.12 -6.29 -8.97
CA TRP A 251 -1.13 -6.63 -9.62
C TRP A 251 -0.89 -7.77 -10.62
N VAL A 252 -1.61 -8.85 -10.41
CA VAL A 252 -1.60 -10.00 -11.32
C VAL A 252 -2.95 -10.03 -12.02
N LYS A 253 -2.93 -10.23 -13.33
CA LYS A 253 -4.17 -10.41 -14.10
C LYS A 253 -4.91 -11.64 -13.54
N PRO A 254 -6.21 -11.52 -13.20
CA PRO A 254 -7.00 -12.64 -12.70
C PRO A 254 -7.16 -13.73 -13.75
#